data_eef2b48e0c5fe9d366a7ceb18df16923
#
_entry.id   eef2b48e0c5fe9d366a7ceb18df16923
#
_cell.length_a   1.000
_cell.length_b   1.000
_cell.length_c   1.000
_cell.angle_alpha   90.00
_cell.angle_beta   90.00
_cell.angle_gamma   90.00
#
_symmetry.space_group_name_H-M   'P 1'
#
loop_
_entity.id
_entity.type
_entity.pdbx_description
1 polymer ?
#
loop_
_entity_poly.entity_id
_entity_poly.type
_entity_poly.pdbx_seq_one_letter_code
_entity_poly.pdbx_strand_id
1 'polypeptide(L)'
;MFKWLTDSLRKSVPASIVIATFSGLIVGVLFGFSIPMMVAAQSERIASYEEVAAQSMVEDALRLAGRSSAEEAGFSYITLPGIQKYDGPRLAQSMPIETKEAWLSWMSRNRNDNPAFLEQRWQWAQNLVLTSELKRTDDVRAFLLTPREHFVREMNRGLEYADTWLPIGYGATITDPDVVSMMTTTLNVQPGDRVLEIGTGSGYQSALLSYLTKDVYTIEIIKPLFVETDTLYRDLERSFPSYSVINRKLGDGYYGWEEFAPFDKIIVTCSIDHIPPPLLRQLRPGGIMVLPLGPPSRQYIMEIVKGEAADGSITLSRRDVYNGMSVRFIPFRDDFGTSYSVSSLAPQN
;
A
#
# COMPACT_ATOMS: atom_id res chain seq x y z
N MET A 1 -11.81 -20.91 -31.61
CA MET A 1 -11.82 -20.38 -30.27
C MET A 1 -12.21 -18.88 -30.22
N PHE A 2 -11.65 -18.04 -31.06
CA PHE A 2 -11.95 -16.59 -31.11
C PHE A 2 -13.39 -16.22 -31.57
N LYS A 3 -14.01 -17.00 -32.42
CA LYS A 3 -15.35 -16.71 -32.94
C LYS A 3 -16.48 -16.87 -31.91
N TRP A 4 -16.30 -17.74 -30.93
CA TRP A 4 -17.25 -17.96 -29.83
C TRP A 4 -17.20 -16.80 -28.79
N LEU A 5 -16.04 -16.23 -28.53
CA LEU A 5 -15.89 -15.09 -27.62
C LEU A 5 -16.54 -13.81 -28.17
N THR A 6 -16.44 -13.57 -29.48
CA THR A 6 -17.06 -12.42 -30.16
C THR A 6 -18.57 -12.51 -30.23
N ASP A 7 -19.13 -13.73 -30.35
CA ASP A 7 -20.57 -13.93 -30.40
C ASP A 7 -21.26 -13.87 -29.01
N SER A 8 -20.52 -14.20 -27.96
CA SER A 8 -21.03 -14.11 -26.58
C SER A 8 -21.04 -12.64 -26.06
N LEU A 9 -20.07 -11.85 -26.45
CA LEU A 9 -19.96 -10.43 -26.05
C LEU A 9 -20.96 -9.52 -26.80
N ARG A 10 -21.38 -9.91 -28.03
CA ARG A 10 -22.39 -9.16 -28.78
C ARG A 10 -23.79 -9.16 -28.16
N LYS A 11 -24.07 -10.06 -27.23
CA LYS A 11 -25.41 -10.20 -26.62
C LYS A 11 -25.63 -9.39 -25.33
N SER A 12 -24.59 -8.83 -24.71
CA SER A 12 -24.67 -8.23 -23.40
C SER A 12 -24.24 -6.76 -23.26
N VAL A 13 -23.62 -6.16 -24.32
CA VAL A 13 -23.13 -4.76 -24.26
C VAL A 13 -23.31 -4.09 -25.62
N PRO A 14 -23.60 -2.75 -25.71
CA PRO A 14 -23.69 -2.05 -26.98
C PRO A 14 -22.41 -2.20 -27.79
N ALA A 15 -22.54 -2.51 -29.07
CA ALA A 15 -21.43 -2.86 -29.98
C ALA A 15 -20.30 -1.84 -30.07
N SER A 16 -20.57 -0.56 -29.75
CA SER A 16 -19.59 0.52 -29.71
C SER A 16 -18.60 0.42 -28.56
N ILE A 17 -18.99 -0.16 -27.41
CA ILE A 17 -18.12 -0.27 -26.22
C ILE A 17 -17.22 -1.50 -26.29
N VAL A 18 -17.71 -2.61 -26.80
CA VAL A 18 -16.97 -3.88 -26.91
C VAL A 18 -15.86 -3.79 -27.98
N ILE A 19 -16.13 -3.08 -29.08
CA ILE A 19 -15.14 -2.88 -30.14
C ILE A 19 -14.03 -1.93 -29.69
N ALA A 20 -14.34 -0.93 -28.86
CA ALA A 20 -13.34 -0.01 -28.30
C ALA A 20 -12.37 -0.68 -27.34
N THR A 21 -12.83 -1.65 -26.52
CA THR A 21 -11.96 -2.31 -25.52
C THR A 21 -11.00 -3.32 -26.15
N PHE A 22 -11.44 -4.14 -27.06
CA PHE A 22 -10.60 -5.20 -27.64
C PHE A 22 -9.87 -4.78 -28.91
N SER A 23 -10.54 -4.06 -29.82
CA SER A 23 -9.91 -3.57 -31.06
C SER A 23 -9.04 -2.34 -30.80
N GLY A 24 -9.35 -1.51 -29.83
CA GLY A 24 -8.56 -0.35 -29.44
C GLY A 24 -7.18 -0.74 -28.92
N LEU A 25 -7.07 -1.79 -28.11
CA LEU A 25 -5.80 -2.25 -27.57
C LEU A 25 -4.87 -2.84 -28.65
N ILE A 26 -5.41 -3.67 -29.54
CA ILE A 26 -4.64 -4.34 -30.60
C ILE A 26 -4.49 -3.44 -31.83
N VAL A 27 -5.54 -2.70 -32.21
CA VAL A 27 -5.56 -1.86 -33.41
C VAL A 27 -5.01 -0.47 -33.13
N GLY A 28 -5.13 0.07 -31.87
CA GLY A 28 -4.50 1.31 -31.46
C GLY A 28 -2.97 1.27 -31.54
N VAL A 29 -2.37 0.12 -31.19
CA VAL A 29 -0.93 -0.11 -31.32
C VAL A 29 -0.52 -0.26 -32.80
N LEU A 30 -1.41 -0.78 -33.68
CA LEU A 30 -1.12 -1.01 -35.09
C LEU A 30 -1.50 0.16 -36.01
N PHE A 31 -2.47 1.02 -35.64
CA PHE A 31 -3.03 2.05 -36.53
C PHE A 31 -3.05 3.47 -35.97
N GLY A 32 -2.44 3.72 -34.80
CA GLY A 32 -2.27 5.09 -34.28
C GLY A 32 -3.55 5.76 -33.79
N PHE A 33 -4.61 5.03 -33.47
CA PHE A 33 -5.80 5.61 -32.85
C PHE A 33 -5.52 6.05 -31.44
N SER A 34 -5.88 7.28 -31.10
CA SER A 34 -5.64 7.87 -29.78
C SER A 34 -6.49 7.18 -28.71
N ILE A 35 -5.83 6.55 -27.73
CA ILE A 35 -6.40 5.96 -26.52
C ILE A 35 -7.02 6.99 -25.53
N PRO A 36 -6.87 8.32 -25.68
CA PRO A 36 -7.42 9.31 -24.75
C PRO A 36 -8.91 9.16 -24.43
N MET A 37 -9.72 8.65 -25.38
CA MET A 37 -11.16 8.45 -25.14
C MET A 37 -11.49 7.27 -24.23
N MET A 38 -10.61 6.26 -24.13
CA MET A 38 -10.82 5.12 -23.23
C MET A 38 -10.47 5.46 -21.78
N VAL A 39 -9.43 6.24 -21.57
CA VAL A 39 -8.99 6.66 -20.24
C VAL A 39 -9.99 7.63 -19.59
N ALA A 40 -10.60 8.51 -20.37
CA ALA A 40 -11.60 9.47 -19.87
C ALA A 40 -12.92 8.81 -19.39
N ALA A 41 -13.33 7.69 -19.99
CA ALA A 41 -14.53 6.97 -19.59
C ALA A 41 -14.34 6.01 -18.39
N GLN A 42 -13.09 5.75 -18.01
CA GLN A 42 -12.71 4.80 -16.95
C GLN A 42 -12.24 5.47 -15.66
N SER A 43 -12.08 6.79 -15.64
CA SER A 43 -11.58 7.56 -14.50
C SER A 43 -12.49 7.61 -13.27
N GLU A 44 -13.71 7.10 -13.36
CA GLU A 44 -14.63 6.94 -12.21
C GLU A 44 -14.56 5.55 -11.56
N ARG A 45 -13.74 4.65 -12.07
CA ARG A 45 -13.59 3.30 -11.51
C ARG A 45 -12.15 3.07 -11.11
N ILE A 46 -11.97 2.63 -9.88
CA ILE A 46 -10.72 2.04 -9.40
C ILE A 46 -10.37 0.89 -10.35
N ALA A 47 -9.12 0.87 -10.82
CA ALA A 47 -8.65 -0.11 -11.79
C ALA A 47 -9.01 -1.55 -11.38
N SER A 48 -9.78 -2.24 -12.20
CA SER A 48 -10.10 -3.65 -11.99
C SER A 48 -8.86 -4.50 -12.27
N TYR A 49 -8.87 -5.76 -11.81
CA TYR A 49 -7.79 -6.72 -12.15
C TYR A 49 -7.57 -6.79 -13.68
N GLU A 50 -8.65 -6.66 -14.45
CA GLU A 50 -8.60 -6.63 -15.91
C GLU A 50 -7.93 -5.35 -16.42
N GLU A 51 -8.10 -4.22 -15.74
CA GLU A 51 -7.44 -2.95 -16.06
C GLU A 51 -5.95 -2.98 -15.69
N VAL A 52 -5.59 -3.55 -14.54
CA VAL A 52 -4.18 -3.76 -14.16
C VAL A 52 -3.51 -4.76 -15.10
N ALA A 53 -4.20 -5.83 -15.47
CA ALA A 53 -3.71 -6.79 -16.47
C ALA A 53 -3.62 -6.15 -17.86
N ALA A 54 -4.57 -5.30 -18.24
CA ALA A 54 -4.54 -4.55 -19.49
C ALA A 54 -3.41 -3.52 -19.51
N GLN A 55 -3.13 -2.86 -18.41
CA GLN A 55 -2.01 -1.92 -18.27
C GLN A 55 -0.67 -2.63 -18.36
N SER A 56 -0.52 -3.79 -17.70
CA SER A 56 0.67 -4.66 -17.85
C SER A 56 0.85 -5.15 -19.29
N MET A 57 -0.24 -5.52 -19.98
CA MET A 57 -0.18 -5.91 -21.41
C MET A 57 0.19 -4.74 -22.32
N VAL A 58 -0.22 -3.51 -22.01
CA VAL A 58 0.17 -2.30 -22.75
C VAL A 58 1.65 -2.00 -22.53
N GLU A 59 2.14 -2.11 -21.29
CA GLU A 59 3.56 -1.91 -20.98
C GLU A 59 4.44 -2.96 -21.66
N ASP A 60 4.02 -4.23 -21.67
CA ASP A 60 4.71 -5.30 -22.40
C ASP A 60 4.66 -5.08 -23.91
N ALA A 61 3.55 -4.61 -24.47
CA ALA A 61 3.43 -4.28 -25.89
C ALA A 61 4.30 -3.08 -26.28
N LEU A 62 4.41 -2.05 -25.40
CA LEU A 62 5.28 -0.90 -25.60
C LEU A 62 6.75 -1.29 -25.54
N ARG A 63 7.12 -2.20 -24.63
CA ARG A 63 8.47 -2.75 -24.50
C ARG A 63 8.86 -3.59 -25.72
N LEU A 64 7.93 -4.42 -26.24
CA LEU A 64 8.11 -5.17 -27.48
C LEU A 64 8.22 -4.27 -28.72
N ALA A 65 7.59 -3.08 -28.69
CA ALA A 65 7.69 -2.06 -29.73
C ALA A 65 8.97 -1.20 -29.61
N GLY A 66 9.85 -1.46 -28.64
CA GLY A 66 11.11 -0.74 -28.42
C GLY A 66 10.91 0.66 -27.80
N ARG A 67 9.78 0.91 -27.11
CA ARG A 67 9.48 2.16 -26.44
C ARG A 67 9.57 1.96 -24.92
N SER A 68 10.22 2.88 -24.22
CA SER A 68 10.57 2.72 -22.80
C SER A 68 9.47 3.21 -21.83
N SER A 69 8.52 4.01 -22.28
CA SER A 69 7.43 4.52 -21.45
C SER A 69 6.16 4.89 -22.24
N ALA A 70 5.04 4.98 -21.54
CA ALA A 70 3.79 5.48 -22.10
C ALA A 70 3.91 6.94 -22.58
N GLU A 71 4.77 7.75 -21.95
CA GLU A 71 5.07 9.13 -22.34
C GLU A 71 5.76 9.21 -23.72
N GLU A 72 6.75 8.34 -23.99
CA GLU A 72 7.41 8.25 -25.30
C GLU A 72 6.45 7.78 -26.40
N ALA A 73 5.37 7.10 -26.02
CA ALA A 73 4.32 6.71 -26.95
C ALA A 73 3.28 7.82 -27.20
N GLY A 74 3.40 8.98 -26.54
CA GLY A 74 2.46 10.09 -26.63
C GLY A 74 1.18 9.90 -25.80
N PHE A 75 1.21 8.97 -24.82
CA PHE A 75 0.14 8.84 -23.84
C PHE A 75 0.39 9.81 -22.68
N SER A 76 -0.31 10.93 -22.67
CA SER A 76 -0.39 11.73 -21.45
C SER A 76 -1.45 11.11 -20.53
N TYR A 77 -1.05 10.72 -19.32
CA TYR A 77 -2.00 10.45 -18.26
C TYR A 77 -2.76 11.75 -17.98
N ILE A 78 -4.02 11.79 -18.37
CA ILE A 78 -4.87 12.91 -18.00
C ILE A 78 -5.17 12.72 -16.52
N THR A 79 -4.40 13.41 -15.67
CA THR A 79 -4.86 13.69 -14.32
C THR A 79 -6.07 14.59 -14.52
N LEU A 80 -7.28 14.04 -14.37
CA LEU A 80 -8.49 14.84 -14.47
C LEU A 80 -8.40 15.95 -13.43
N PRO A 81 -8.33 17.22 -13.82
CA PRO A 81 -8.35 18.32 -12.86
C PRO A 81 -9.73 18.28 -12.18
N GLY A 82 -9.76 18.03 -10.88
CA GLY A 82 -10.97 18.10 -10.08
C GLY A 82 -11.40 16.86 -9.32
N ILE A 83 -10.73 15.70 -9.45
CA ILE A 83 -10.96 14.58 -8.50
C ILE A 83 -10.20 14.94 -7.23
N GLN A 84 -10.92 15.52 -6.28
CA GLN A 84 -10.37 15.79 -4.97
C GLN A 84 -10.17 14.44 -4.25
N LYS A 85 -8.91 14.04 -4.04
CA LYS A 85 -8.58 12.88 -3.19
C LYS A 85 -9.28 13.04 -1.84
N TYR A 86 -9.86 11.97 -1.34
CA TYR A 86 -10.51 12.00 -0.02
C TYR A 86 -9.51 12.43 1.06
N ASP A 87 -9.94 13.29 1.96
CA ASP A 87 -9.07 13.88 2.98
C ASP A 87 -9.17 13.10 4.30
N GLY A 88 -8.54 11.92 4.34
CA GLY A 88 -8.45 11.07 5.53
C GLY A 88 -7.80 11.79 6.72
N PRO A 89 -6.68 12.49 6.55
CA PRO A 89 -6.08 13.32 7.61
C PRO A 89 -7.04 14.35 8.21
N ARG A 90 -7.79 15.05 7.38
CA ARG A 90 -8.80 16.02 7.87
C ARG A 90 -9.91 15.36 8.67
N LEU A 91 -10.39 14.20 8.21
CA LEU A 91 -11.35 13.40 8.96
C LEU A 91 -10.76 13.01 10.33
N ALA A 92 -9.54 12.50 10.35
CA ALA A 92 -8.86 12.10 11.57
C ALA A 92 -8.74 13.29 12.55
N GLN A 93 -8.30 14.45 12.08
CA GLN A 93 -8.17 15.66 12.90
C GLN A 93 -9.51 16.15 13.49
N SER A 94 -10.64 15.87 12.86
CA SER A 94 -11.96 16.23 13.37
C SER A 94 -12.47 15.32 14.48
N MET A 95 -11.82 14.17 14.71
CA MET A 95 -12.23 13.16 15.68
C MET A 95 -11.70 13.49 17.07
N PRO A 96 -12.57 13.65 18.10
CA PRO A 96 -12.13 13.82 19.48
C PRO A 96 -11.58 12.51 20.05
N ILE A 97 -10.53 12.59 20.84
CA ILE A 97 -9.90 11.45 21.53
C ILE A 97 -9.63 11.72 23.01
N GLU A 98 -10.19 12.80 23.54
CA GLU A 98 -10.01 13.21 24.94
C GLU A 98 -10.71 12.26 25.91
N THR A 99 -11.88 11.75 25.50
CA THR A 99 -12.64 10.75 26.27
C THR A 99 -13.26 9.71 25.35
N LYS A 100 -13.48 8.50 25.90
CA LYS A 100 -14.14 7.41 25.16
C LYS A 100 -15.55 7.80 24.73
N GLU A 101 -16.29 8.49 25.59
CA GLU A 101 -17.67 8.92 25.32
C GLU A 101 -17.73 9.91 24.16
N ALA A 102 -16.82 10.88 24.11
CA ALA A 102 -16.73 11.84 23.02
C ALA A 102 -16.39 11.12 21.70
N TRP A 103 -15.43 10.21 21.74
CA TRP A 103 -15.05 9.39 20.57
C TRP A 103 -16.21 8.50 20.09
N LEU A 104 -16.86 7.74 20.99
CA LEU A 104 -18.01 6.88 20.63
C LEU A 104 -19.16 7.70 20.05
N SER A 105 -19.46 8.86 20.63
CA SER A 105 -20.47 9.77 20.10
C SER A 105 -20.12 10.30 18.70
N TRP A 106 -18.86 10.57 18.46
CA TRP A 106 -18.39 10.99 17.13
C TRP A 106 -18.48 9.83 16.13
N MET A 107 -18.00 8.61 16.50
CA MET A 107 -18.07 7.41 15.67
C MET A 107 -19.49 7.10 15.22
N SER A 108 -20.46 7.12 16.14
CA SER A 108 -21.86 6.83 15.84
C SER A 108 -22.52 7.83 14.85
N ARG A 109 -22.00 9.05 14.77
CA ARG A 109 -22.52 10.09 13.85
C ARG A 109 -21.82 10.12 12.49
N ASN A 110 -20.57 9.72 12.43
CA ASN A 110 -19.71 9.91 11.26
C ASN A 110 -19.29 8.59 10.59
N ARG A 111 -19.53 7.45 11.24
CA ARG A 111 -19.04 6.16 10.81
C ARG A 111 -20.12 5.09 11.00
N ASN A 112 -19.99 4.02 10.23
CA ASN A 112 -20.85 2.84 10.36
C ASN A 112 -20.05 1.61 10.80
N ASP A 113 -19.12 1.82 11.74
CA ASP A 113 -18.30 0.75 12.29
C ASP A 113 -19.16 -0.15 13.20
N ASN A 114 -18.80 -1.44 13.29
CA ASN A 114 -19.50 -2.37 14.17
C ASN A 114 -19.25 -2.00 15.67
N PRO A 115 -20.27 -1.63 16.44
CA PRO A 115 -20.12 -1.21 17.83
C PRO A 115 -19.43 -2.25 18.73
N ALA A 116 -19.54 -3.56 18.38
CA ALA A 116 -18.93 -4.64 19.17
C ALA A 116 -17.39 -4.55 19.25
N PHE A 117 -16.74 -3.91 18.27
CA PHE A 117 -15.28 -3.78 18.23
C PHE A 117 -14.78 -2.43 18.77
N LEU A 118 -15.65 -1.42 18.92
CA LEU A 118 -15.23 -0.08 19.33
C LEU A 118 -14.60 -0.09 20.74
N GLU A 119 -15.16 -0.84 21.68
CA GLU A 119 -14.61 -0.93 23.05
C GLU A 119 -13.20 -1.51 23.04
N GLN A 120 -12.98 -2.60 22.32
CA GLN A 120 -11.66 -3.24 22.21
C GLN A 120 -10.65 -2.32 21.54
N ARG A 121 -11.08 -1.62 20.46
CA ARG A 121 -10.21 -0.68 19.72
C ARG A 121 -9.78 0.48 20.62
N TRP A 122 -10.69 1.02 21.44
CA TRP A 122 -10.37 2.07 22.38
C TRP A 122 -9.38 1.59 23.47
N GLN A 123 -9.64 0.43 24.06
CA GLN A 123 -8.77 -0.16 25.08
C GLN A 123 -7.36 -0.39 24.53
N TRP A 124 -7.24 -0.90 23.28
CA TRP A 124 -5.96 -1.05 22.62
C TRP A 124 -5.25 0.28 22.42
N ALA A 125 -5.94 1.29 21.91
CA ALA A 125 -5.34 2.61 21.75
C ALA A 125 -4.80 3.18 23.07
N GLN A 126 -5.56 3.01 24.17
CA GLN A 126 -5.08 3.41 25.49
C GLN A 126 -3.83 2.65 25.91
N ASN A 127 -3.80 1.33 25.75
CA ASN A 127 -2.64 0.52 26.10
C ASN A 127 -1.41 0.96 25.27
N LEU A 128 -1.54 1.10 23.96
CA LEU A 128 -0.46 1.51 23.07
C LEU A 128 0.09 2.92 23.37
N VAL A 129 -0.75 3.82 23.88
CA VAL A 129 -0.30 5.13 24.39
C VAL A 129 0.47 4.97 25.71
N LEU A 130 -0.02 4.13 26.62
CA LEU A 130 0.63 3.89 27.91
C LEU A 130 1.99 3.21 27.76
N THR A 131 2.11 2.27 26.84
CA THR A 131 3.35 1.52 26.56
C THR A 131 4.27 2.26 25.57
N SER A 132 3.81 3.39 25.03
CA SER A 132 4.58 4.28 24.16
C SER A 132 4.84 3.75 22.74
N GLU A 133 4.02 2.86 22.23
CA GLU A 133 3.98 2.49 20.80
C GLU A 133 3.26 3.57 19.98
N LEU A 134 2.17 4.16 20.50
CA LEU A 134 1.52 5.34 19.93
C LEU A 134 1.91 6.60 20.69
N LYS A 135 2.64 7.52 20.05
CA LYS A 135 3.15 8.74 20.69
C LYS A 135 2.51 10.02 20.17
N ARG A 136 2.00 9.98 18.94
CA ARG A 136 1.45 11.16 18.28
C ARG A 136 -0.07 11.07 18.25
N THR A 137 -0.71 12.19 18.49
CA THR A 137 -2.18 12.31 18.44
C THR A 137 -2.76 11.82 17.11
N ASP A 138 -2.09 12.12 15.99
CA ASP A 138 -2.55 11.71 14.67
C ASP A 138 -2.45 10.19 14.47
N ASP A 139 -1.40 9.55 15.01
CA ASP A 139 -1.24 8.08 14.95
C ASP A 139 -2.34 7.40 15.81
N VAL A 140 -2.67 7.94 16.97
CA VAL A 140 -3.79 7.47 17.81
C VAL A 140 -5.12 7.57 17.06
N ARG A 141 -5.36 8.70 16.38
CA ARG A 141 -6.57 8.90 15.57
C ARG A 141 -6.62 7.93 14.40
N ALA A 142 -5.51 7.75 13.68
CA ALA A 142 -5.43 6.81 12.57
C ALA A 142 -5.70 5.37 13.04
N PHE A 143 -5.12 4.94 14.17
CA PHE A 143 -5.40 3.64 14.77
C PHE A 143 -6.89 3.48 15.13
N LEU A 144 -7.49 4.46 15.80
CA LEU A 144 -8.90 4.43 16.18
C LEU A 144 -9.86 4.44 14.99
N LEU A 145 -9.46 4.99 13.84
CA LEU A 145 -10.25 5.02 12.60
C LEU A 145 -10.09 3.77 11.74
N THR A 146 -9.07 2.95 11.98
CA THR A 146 -8.79 1.79 11.15
C THR A 146 -9.35 0.50 11.77
N PRO A 147 -10.47 -0.02 11.26
CA PRO A 147 -11.14 -1.20 11.82
C PRO A 147 -10.37 -2.48 11.45
N ARG A 148 -9.51 -2.95 12.37
CA ARG A 148 -8.66 -4.14 12.16
C ARG A 148 -9.48 -5.40 11.85
N GLU A 149 -10.70 -5.49 12.37
CA GLU A 149 -11.63 -6.58 12.13
C GLU A 149 -11.94 -6.84 10.66
N HIS A 150 -11.82 -5.86 9.78
CA HIS A 150 -12.00 -6.04 8.34
C HIS A 150 -10.79 -6.67 7.64
N PHE A 151 -9.62 -6.66 8.28
CA PHE A 151 -8.36 -7.13 7.72
C PHE A 151 -7.92 -8.50 8.27
N VAL A 152 -8.71 -9.07 9.17
CA VAL A 152 -8.48 -10.38 9.77
C VAL A 152 -9.33 -11.43 9.04
N ARG A 153 -8.73 -12.59 8.74
CA ARG A 153 -9.42 -13.70 8.09
C ARG A 153 -10.50 -14.29 8.99
N GLU A 154 -11.55 -14.83 8.37
CA GLU A 154 -12.68 -15.46 9.05
C GLU A 154 -12.25 -16.53 10.09
N MET A 155 -11.22 -17.31 9.74
CA MET A 155 -10.68 -18.35 10.64
C MET A 155 -10.08 -17.80 11.93
N ASN A 156 -9.80 -16.49 11.98
CA ASN A 156 -9.22 -15.80 13.13
C ASN A 156 -10.23 -14.85 13.81
N ARG A 157 -11.52 -14.99 13.50
CA ARG A 157 -12.58 -14.20 14.16
C ARG A 157 -12.54 -14.40 15.66
N GLY A 158 -12.70 -13.29 16.40
CA GLY A 158 -12.59 -13.26 17.85
C GLY A 158 -11.16 -13.00 18.36
N LEU A 159 -10.17 -12.95 17.44
CA LEU A 159 -8.77 -12.63 17.76
C LEU A 159 -8.30 -11.31 17.15
N GLU A 160 -9.18 -10.54 16.55
CA GLU A 160 -8.87 -9.31 15.80
C GLU A 160 -8.06 -8.31 16.61
N TYR A 161 -8.37 -8.24 17.90
CA TYR A 161 -7.71 -7.37 18.88
C TYR A 161 -6.94 -8.16 19.94
N ALA A 162 -6.48 -9.39 19.63
CA ALA A 162 -5.53 -10.13 20.45
C ALA A 162 -4.11 -9.57 20.26
N ASP A 163 -3.29 -9.69 21.31
CA ASP A 163 -1.88 -9.29 21.30
C ASP A 163 -1.03 -10.34 20.58
N THR A 164 -1.24 -10.46 19.30
CA THR A 164 -0.54 -11.44 18.46
C THR A 164 -0.70 -11.13 16.97
N TRP A 165 0.25 -11.64 16.18
CA TRP A 165 0.11 -11.74 14.74
C TRP A 165 -0.91 -12.82 14.36
N LEU A 166 -1.58 -12.65 13.23
CA LEU A 166 -2.57 -13.62 12.74
C LEU A 166 -2.28 -14.00 11.29
N PRO A 167 -2.43 -15.29 10.91
CA PRO A 167 -2.21 -15.71 9.53
C PRO A 167 -3.28 -15.14 8.60
N ILE A 168 -2.85 -14.68 7.42
CA ILE A 168 -3.72 -14.17 6.35
C ILE A 168 -3.68 -15.01 5.08
N GLY A 169 -3.03 -16.18 5.12
CA GLY A 169 -2.83 -17.06 3.98
C GLY A 169 -1.49 -16.82 3.27
N TYR A 170 -1.15 -17.70 2.35
CA TYR A 170 0.05 -17.63 1.50
C TYR A 170 1.37 -17.50 2.26
N GLY A 171 1.41 -17.94 3.52
CA GLY A 171 2.53 -17.75 4.42
C GLY A 171 2.68 -16.32 4.97
N ALA A 172 1.72 -15.44 4.71
CA ALA A 172 1.70 -14.05 5.19
C ALA A 172 0.87 -13.90 6.48
N THR A 173 1.13 -12.80 7.20
CA THR A 173 0.47 -12.49 8.47
C THR A 173 0.07 -11.02 8.53
N ILE A 174 -1.00 -10.71 9.26
CA ILE A 174 -1.23 -9.38 9.79
C ILE A 174 -0.46 -9.23 11.10
N THR A 175 0.42 -8.25 11.18
CA THR A 175 1.32 -8.00 12.31
C THR A 175 0.55 -7.60 13.58
N ASP A 176 1.15 -7.84 14.75
CA ASP A 176 0.62 -7.44 16.05
C ASP A 176 0.32 -5.92 16.10
N PRO A 177 -0.72 -5.50 16.81
CA PRO A 177 -1.08 -4.08 16.89
C PRO A 177 0.01 -3.17 17.46
N ASP A 178 0.80 -3.65 18.43
CA ASP A 178 1.92 -2.91 19.05
C ASP A 178 3.04 -2.63 18.04
N VAL A 179 3.48 -3.64 17.31
CA VAL A 179 4.54 -3.52 16.30
C VAL A 179 4.09 -2.60 15.14
N VAL A 180 2.84 -2.76 14.65
CA VAL A 180 2.26 -1.86 13.65
C VAL A 180 2.28 -0.41 14.14
N SER A 181 1.84 -0.18 15.37
CA SER A 181 1.75 1.16 15.97
C SER A 181 3.12 1.79 16.18
N MET A 182 4.08 1.03 16.68
CA MET A 182 5.45 1.49 16.89
C MET A 182 6.14 1.83 15.55
N MET A 183 5.99 0.97 14.52
CA MET A 183 6.55 1.25 13.19
C MET A 183 5.90 2.50 12.58
N THR A 184 4.60 2.67 12.72
CA THR A 184 3.88 3.85 12.20
C THR A 184 4.31 5.14 12.91
N THR A 185 4.38 5.13 14.25
CA THR A 185 4.85 6.28 15.03
C THR A 185 6.28 6.65 14.69
N THR A 186 7.15 5.63 14.49
CA THR A 186 8.55 5.84 14.09
C THR A 186 8.65 6.44 12.69
N LEU A 187 7.82 6.00 11.78
CA LEU A 187 7.76 6.54 10.40
C LEU A 187 7.44 8.03 10.38
N ASN A 188 6.71 8.52 11.39
CA ASN A 188 6.42 9.95 11.61
C ASN A 188 5.80 10.63 10.39
N VAL A 189 4.74 10.03 9.85
CA VAL A 189 4.05 10.54 8.66
C VAL A 189 3.39 11.89 8.96
N GLN A 190 3.59 12.86 8.07
CA GLN A 190 2.94 14.16 8.10
C GLN A 190 1.87 14.27 7.02
N PRO A 191 0.81 15.07 7.21
CA PRO A 191 -0.13 15.39 6.14
C PRO A 191 0.61 15.94 4.91
N GLY A 192 0.46 15.28 3.76
CA GLY A 192 1.14 15.63 2.52
C GLY A 192 2.42 14.85 2.23
N ASP A 193 2.92 14.03 3.16
CA ASP A 193 4.00 13.09 2.86
C ASP A 193 3.55 12.05 1.82
N ARG A 194 4.42 11.73 0.89
CA ARG A 194 4.29 10.58 0.00
C ARG A 194 4.91 9.36 0.67
N VAL A 195 4.09 8.34 0.88
CA VAL A 195 4.48 7.14 1.63
C VAL A 195 4.45 5.91 0.74
N LEU A 196 5.54 5.14 0.74
CA LEU A 196 5.62 3.82 0.11
C LEU A 196 5.62 2.73 1.18
N GLU A 197 4.70 1.78 1.06
CA GLU A 197 4.68 0.53 1.81
C GLU A 197 5.16 -0.62 0.92
N ILE A 198 6.01 -1.47 1.45
CA ILE A 198 6.44 -2.72 0.81
C ILE A 198 5.87 -3.89 1.59
N GLY A 199 5.00 -4.67 0.95
CA GLY A 199 4.26 -5.78 1.55
C GLY A 199 2.86 -5.35 1.99
N THR A 200 1.92 -5.18 1.05
CA THR A 200 0.53 -4.80 1.35
C THR A 200 -0.13 -5.78 2.32
N GLY A 201 0.12 -7.08 2.14
CA GLY A 201 -0.41 -8.11 3.00
C GLY A 201 -1.94 -8.07 3.10
N SER A 202 -2.45 -7.92 4.33
CA SER A 202 -3.88 -7.75 4.58
C SER A 202 -4.44 -6.40 4.15
N GLY A 203 -3.57 -5.38 3.97
CA GLY A 203 -3.94 -3.99 3.74
C GLY A 203 -4.07 -3.14 5.02
N TYR A 204 -3.95 -3.72 6.20
CA TYR A 204 -4.17 -2.98 7.46
C TYR A 204 -3.25 -1.78 7.63
N GLN A 205 -1.95 -1.93 7.33
CA GLN A 205 -0.98 -0.84 7.46
C GLN A 205 -1.25 0.31 6.48
N SER A 206 -1.50 0.02 5.20
CA SER A 206 -1.84 1.07 4.22
C SER A 206 -3.18 1.73 4.52
N ALA A 207 -4.17 1.00 5.05
CA ALA A 207 -5.43 1.58 5.52
C ALA A 207 -5.20 2.59 6.64
N LEU A 208 -4.32 2.29 7.59
CA LEU A 208 -3.93 3.19 8.68
C LEU A 208 -3.22 4.44 8.12
N LEU A 209 -2.27 4.26 7.19
CA LEU A 209 -1.55 5.36 6.54
C LEU A 209 -2.48 6.33 5.81
N SER A 210 -3.61 5.87 5.27
CA SER A 210 -4.58 6.70 4.55
C SER A 210 -5.28 7.75 5.43
N TYR A 211 -5.21 7.61 6.75
CA TYR A 211 -5.66 8.61 7.70
C TYR A 211 -4.57 9.60 8.10
N LEU A 212 -3.31 9.34 7.74
CA LEU A 212 -2.16 10.21 8.01
C LEU A 212 -1.77 11.05 6.80
N THR A 213 -1.93 10.52 5.57
CA THR A 213 -1.64 11.23 4.33
C THR A 213 -2.61 10.84 3.21
N LYS A 214 -2.68 11.67 2.16
CA LYS A 214 -3.46 11.40 0.93
C LYS A 214 -2.64 10.77 -0.19
N ASP A 215 -1.40 10.42 0.05
CA ASP A 215 -0.47 9.96 -0.98
C ASP A 215 0.23 8.67 -0.54
N VAL A 216 -0.55 7.57 -0.52
CA VAL A 216 -0.14 6.24 -0.08
C VAL A 216 0.05 5.33 -1.28
N TYR A 217 1.19 4.65 -1.33
CA TYR A 217 1.56 3.66 -2.33
C TYR A 217 1.90 2.36 -1.63
N THR A 218 1.44 1.22 -2.15
CA THR A 218 1.74 -0.09 -1.58
C THR A 218 1.99 -1.13 -2.66
N ILE A 219 2.96 -2.02 -2.41
CA ILE A 219 3.37 -3.07 -3.36
C ILE A 219 3.22 -4.42 -2.70
N GLU A 220 2.59 -5.36 -3.41
CA GLU A 220 2.46 -6.76 -3.00
C GLU A 220 3.00 -7.68 -4.11
N ILE A 221 3.82 -8.66 -3.73
CA ILE A 221 4.40 -9.61 -4.69
C ILE A 221 3.56 -10.88 -4.82
N ILE A 222 2.82 -11.25 -3.78
CA ILE A 222 2.01 -12.47 -3.76
C ILE A 222 0.71 -12.20 -4.50
N LYS A 223 0.68 -12.54 -5.78
CA LYS A 223 -0.46 -12.25 -6.67
C LYS A 223 -1.84 -12.63 -6.12
N PRO A 224 -2.10 -13.84 -5.59
CA PRO A 224 -3.43 -14.15 -5.04
C PRO A 224 -3.76 -13.30 -3.81
N LEU A 225 -2.78 -12.97 -2.95
CA LEU A 225 -2.99 -12.08 -1.81
C LEU A 225 -3.30 -10.66 -2.25
N PHE A 226 -2.58 -10.15 -3.27
CA PHE A 226 -2.87 -8.84 -3.88
C PHE A 226 -4.31 -8.75 -4.37
N VAL A 227 -4.78 -9.75 -5.14
CA VAL A 227 -6.16 -9.78 -5.68
C VAL A 227 -7.20 -9.76 -4.56
N GLU A 228 -6.99 -10.55 -3.50
CA GLU A 228 -7.90 -10.59 -2.35
C GLU A 228 -7.94 -9.26 -1.60
N THR A 229 -6.78 -8.66 -1.34
CA THR A 229 -6.68 -7.37 -0.63
C THR A 229 -7.21 -6.22 -1.48
N ASP A 230 -6.96 -6.21 -2.78
CA ASP A 230 -7.51 -5.21 -3.69
C ASP A 230 -9.04 -5.29 -3.77
N THR A 231 -9.59 -6.51 -3.81
CA THR A 231 -11.05 -6.72 -3.74
C THR A 231 -11.62 -6.22 -2.41
N LEU A 232 -10.96 -6.55 -1.29
CA LEU A 232 -11.36 -6.06 0.03
C LEU A 232 -11.41 -4.54 0.07
N TYR A 233 -10.40 -3.85 -0.46
CA TYR A 233 -10.39 -2.38 -0.50
C TYR A 233 -11.55 -1.82 -1.29
N ARG A 234 -11.85 -2.36 -2.47
CA ARG A 234 -13.01 -1.91 -3.28
C ARG A 234 -14.33 -2.05 -2.54
N ASP A 235 -14.50 -3.14 -1.80
CA ASP A 235 -15.69 -3.37 -1.00
C ASP A 235 -15.78 -2.37 0.16
N LEU A 236 -14.64 -2.05 0.78
CA LEU A 236 -14.55 -1.16 1.93
C LEU A 236 -14.61 0.33 1.56
N GLU A 237 -14.20 0.75 0.38
CA GLU A 237 -14.11 2.17 -0.02
C GLU A 237 -15.44 2.93 0.11
N ARG A 238 -16.57 2.26 -0.02
CA ARG A 238 -17.89 2.89 0.20
C ARG A 238 -18.10 3.33 1.64
N SER A 239 -17.63 2.52 2.60
CA SER A 239 -17.75 2.78 4.03
C SER A 239 -16.57 3.56 4.58
N PHE A 240 -15.41 3.44 3.94
CA PHE A 240 -14.14 4.02 4.32
C PHE A 240 -13.48 4.75 3.15
N PRO A 241 -14.01 5.93 2.73
CA PRO A 241 -13.54 6.62 1.52
C PRO A 241 -12.06 7.01 1.53
N SER A 242 -11.41 7.05 2.73
CA SER A 242 -9.97 7.28 2.84
C SER A 242 -9.14 6.21 2.13
N TYR A 243 -9.67 4.99 1.95
CA TYR A 243 -8.93 3.92 1.28
C TYR A 243 -8.78 4.15 -0.24
N SER A 244 -9.58 5.03 -0.84
CA SER A 244 -9.46 5.42 -2.25
C SER A 244 -8.15 6.15 -2.60
N VAL A 245 -7.39 6.63 -1.60
CA VAL A 245 -6.09 7.27 -1.83
C VAL A 245 -4.93 6.28 -1.87
N ILE A 246 -5.19 4.98 -1.62
CA ILE A 246 -4.18 3.93 -1.59
C ILE A 246 -3.93 3.43 -3.01
N ASN A 247 -2.79 3.80 -3.58
CA ASN A 247 -2.32 3.30 -4.86
C ASN A 247 -1.70 1.91 -4.63
N ARG A 248 -2.16 0.92 -5.37
CA ARG A 248 -1.81 -0.50 -5.17
C ARG A 248 -1.11 -1.06 -6.39
N LYS A 249 0.02 -1.76 -6.21
CA LYS A 249 0.80 -2.38 -7.28
C LYS A 249 1.07 -3.85 -6.98
N LEU A 250 0.83 -4.71 -7.95
CA LEU A 250 1.36 -6.07 -7.96
C LEU A 250 2.79 -6.02 -8.51
N GLY A 251 3.78 -6.45 -7.74
CA GLY A 251 5.16 -6.46 -8.21
C GLY A 251 6.18 -6.72 -7.10
N ASP A 252 7.45 -6.77 -7.49
CA ASP A 252 8.56 -6.93 -6.58
C ASP A 252 8.89 -5.60 -5.89
N GLY A 253 8.62 -5.55 -4.59
CA GLY A 253 8.86 -4.38 -3.75
C GLY A 253 10.34 -4.03 -3.56
N TYR A 254 11.29 -4.95 -3.86
CA TYR A 254 12.72 -4.67 -3.80
C TYR A 254 13.12 -3.47 -4.65
N TYR A 255 12.47 -3.32 -5.80
CA TYR A 255 12.73 -2.24 -6.75
C TYR A 255 11.94 -0.97 -6.45
N GLY A 256 10.99 -1.02 -5.49
CA GLY A 256 10.14 0.11 -5.16
C GLY A 256 9.16 0.51 -6.28
N TRP A 257 8.87 1.82 -6.33
CA TRP A 257 7.98 2.39 -7.34
C TRP A 257 8.55 3.69 -7.89
N GLU A 258 9.47 3.57 -8.82
CA GLU A 258 10.33 4.67 -9.31
C GLU A 258 9.52 5.82 -9.92
N GLU A 259 8.41 5.51 -10.61
CA GLU A 259 7.53 6.50 -11.26
C GLU A 259 6.94 7.53 -10.28
N PHE A 260 6.81 7.16 -9.01
CA PHE A 260 6.26 8.03 -7.97
C PHE A 260 7.31 8.51 -6.97
N ALA A 261 8.58 8.18 -7.20
CA ALA A 261 9.69 8.71 -6.40
C ALA A 261 9.86 10.24 -6.64
N PRO A 262 10.44 10.99 -5.69
CA PRO A 262 10.91 10.52 -4.40
C PRO A 262 9.78 10.37 -3.36
N PHE A 263 9.98 9.45 -2.41
CA PHE A 263 9.11 9.24 -1.26
C PHE A 263 9.64 9.98 -0.04
N ASP A 264 8.74 10.55 0.76
CA ASP A 264 9.06 11.14 2.06
C ASP A 264 9.31 10.05 3.10
N LYS A 265 8.52 8.98 3.02
CA LYS A 265 8.52 7.88 3.95
C LYS A 265 8.46 6.55 3.21
N ILE A 266 9.21 5.56 3.72
CA ILE A 266 9.13 4.17 3.26
C ILE A 266 8.95 3.27 4.48
N ILE A 267 7.93 2.41 4.45
CA ILE A 267 7.75 1.36 5.44
C ILE A 267 7.84 0.00 4.76
N VAL A 268 8.68 -0.87 5.29
CA VAL A 268 8.85 -2.24 4.80
C VAL A 268 8.25 -3.19 5.84
N THR A 269 7.24 -3.95 5.45
CA THR A 269 6.51 -4.87 6.33
C THR A 269 6.91 -6.33 6.14
N CYS A 270 8.06 -6.56 5.55
CA CYS A 270 8.72 -7.85 5.41
C CYS A 270 10.21 -7.72 5.76
N SER A 271 10.87 -8.82 6.13
CA SER A 271 12.25 -8.78 6.63
C SER A 271 13.29 -8.92 5.53
N ILE A 272 14.39 -8.19 5.67
CA ILE A 272 15.55 -8.26 4.79
C ILE A 272 16.83 -8.06 5.61
N ASP A 273 17.95 -8.63 5.16
CA ASP A 273 19.25 -8.52 5.86
C ASP A 273 20.07 -7.30 5.44
N HIS A 274 19.59 -6.52 4.48
CA HIS A 274 20.24 -5.29 3.99
C HIS A 274 19.20 -4.27 3.57
N ILE A 275 19.60 -3.01 3.44
CA ILE A 275 18.72 -1.96 2.91
C ILE A 275 18.74 -2.03 1.39
N PRO A 276 17.58 -2.26 0.71
CA PRO A 276 17.52 -2.31 -0.75
C PRO A 276 17.99 -0.99 -1.37
N PRO A 277 19.06 -1.01 -2.20
CA PRO A 277 19.57 0.22 -2.81
C PRO A 277 18.53 0.99 -3.64
N PRO A 278 17.59 0.34 -4.37
CA PRO A 278 16.53 1.05 -5.07
C PRO A 278 15.63 1.85 -4.11
N LEU A 279 15.23 1.29 -2.96
CA LEU A 279 14.40 1.99 -1.99
C LEU A 279 15.13 3.18 -1.38
N LEU A 280 16.44 3.03 -1.12
CA LEU A 280 17.26 4.13 -0.61
C LEU A 280 17.39 5.26 -1.64
N ARG A 281 17.50 4.95 -2.94
CA ARG A 281 17.51 5.98 -3.99
C ARG A 281 16.20 6.74 -4.05
N GLN A 282 15.09 6.04 -3.93
CA GLN A 282 13.73 6.59 -4.00
C GLN A 282 13.31 7.35 -2.72
N LEU A 283 14.02 7.16 -1.60
CA LEU A 283 13.81 7.96 -0.39
C LEU A 283 14.46 9.33 -0.58
N ARG A 284 13.74 10.42 -0.33
CA ARG A 284 14.31 11.78 -0.43
C ARG A 284 15.36 12.05 0.68
N PRO A 285 16.25 13.02 0.51
CA PRO A 285 17.03 13.55 1.63
C PRO A 285 16.10 14.04 2.76
N GLY A 286 16.43 13.70 4.03
CA GLY A 286 15.59 13.93 5.20
C GLY A 286 14.41 12.95 5.34
N GLY A 287 14.25 12.03 4.40
CA GLY A 287 13.23 10.98 4.46
C GLY A 287 13.54 9.90 5.49
N ILE A 288 12.51 9.21 5.93
CA ILE A 288 12.59 8.15 6.93
C ILE A 288 12.13 6.82 6.32
N MET A 289 12.93 5.77 6.53
CA MET A 289 12.57 4.38 6.22
C MET A 289 12.51 3.60 7.53
N VAL A 290 11.44 2.81 7.71
CA VAL A 290 11.29 1.88 8.83
C VAL A 290 11.18 0.47 8.28
N LEU A 291 12.02 -0.45 8.79
CA LEU A 291 12.05 -1.83 8.29
C LEU A 291 12.57 -2.81 9.35
N PRO A 292 12.09 -4.08 9.31
CA PRO A 292 12.71 -5.19 10.06
C PRO A 292 14.00 -5.62 9.35
N LEU A 293 15.16 -5.31 9.93
CA LEU A 293 16.47 -5.54 9.36
C LEU A 293 17.22 -6.63 10.12
N GLY A 294 17.71 -7.62 9.41
CA GLY A 294 18.52 -8.70 9.97
C GLY A 294 18.24 -10.07 9.36
N PRO A 295 18.95 -11.12 9.78
CA PRO A 295 18.81 -12.45 9.22
C PRO A 295 17.41 -13.03 9.48
N PRO A 296 16.93 -14.03 8.70
CA PRO A 296 15.56 -14.56 8.78
C PRO A 296 15.10 -15.03 10.17
N SER A 297 16.04 -15.41 11.04
CA SER A 297 15.74 -15.87 12.40
C SER A 297 15.65 -14.77 13.44
N ARG A 298 16.13 -13.54 13.12
CA ARG A 298 16.32 -12.47 14.10
C ARG A 298 16.45 -11.11 13.42
N GLN A 299 15.35 -10.35 13.36
CA GLN A 299 15.35 -9.00 12.84
C GLN A 299 15.16 -7.99 13.99
N TYR A 300 15.66 -6.77 13.76
CA TYR A 300 15.40 -5.60 14.59
C TYR A 300 14.66 -4.55 13.78
N ILE A 301 13.72 -3.86 14.40
CA ILE A 301 13.01 -2.78 13.72
C ILE A 301 13.89 -1.55 13.73
N MET A 302 14.35 -1.17 12.55
CA MET A 302 15.28 -0.08 12.34
C MET A 302 14.60 1.13 11.72
N GLU A 303 14.89 2.29 12.28
CA GLU A 303 14.69 3.58 11.64
C GLU A 303 15.95 3.94 10.89
N ILE A 304 15.81 4.27 9.62
CA ILE A 304 16.87 4.77 8.75
C ILE A 304 16.48 6.19 8.33
N VAL A 305 17.29 7.16 8.63
CA VAL A 305 17.11 8.54 8.12
C VAL A 305 18.18 8.82 7.07
N LYS A 306 17.74 9.14 5.86
CA LYS A 306 18.62 9.53 4.77
C LYS A 306 18.97 11.01 4.92
N GLY A 307 20.25 11.31 5.06
CA GLY A 307 20.79 12.67 5.03
C GLY A 307 21.58 12.93 3.77
N GLU A 308 21.97 14.19 3.60
CA GLU A 308 22.88 14.64 2.56
C GLU A 308 23.94 15.52 3.21
N ALA A 309 25.21 15.20 3.00
CA ALA A 309 26.31 16.00 3.47
C ALA A 309 26.55 17.23 2.57
N ALA A 310 27.36 18.18 3.03
CA ALA A 310 27.64 19.43 2.30
C ALA A 310 28.33 19.21 0.93
N ASP A 311 28.96 18.05 0.74
CA ASP A 311 29.58 17.65 -0.53
C ASP A 311 28.65 16.87 -1.45
N GLY A 312 27.36 16.74 -1.08
CA GLY A 312 26.34 15.99 -1.82
C GLY A 312 26.36 14.47 -1.57
N SER A 313 27.26 13.97 -0.71
CA SER A 313 27.29 12.56 -0.37
C SER A 313 26.10 12.17 0.50
N ILE A 314 25.57 10.95 0.28
CA ILE A 314 24.45 10.41 1.07
C ILE A 314 24.99 9.96 2.44
N THR A 315 24.33 10.42 3.50
CA THR A 315 24.55 9.94 4.86
C THR A 315 23.35 9.14 5.35
N LEU A 316 23.60 8.17 6.23
CA LEU A 316 22.54 7.36 6.83
C LEU A 316 22.71 7.35 8.34
N SER A 317 21.70 7.77 9.09
CA SER A 317 21.58 7.44 10.50
C SER A 317 20.72 6.22 10.70
N ARG A 318 21.03 5.41 11.71
CA ARG A 318 20.33 4.16 12.02
C ARG A 318 20.00 4.13 13.48
N ARG A 319 18.78 3.72 13.82
CA ARG A 319 18.36 3.55 15.20
C ARG A 319 17.48 2.30 15.32
N ASP A 320 17.79 1.42 16.28
CA ASP A 320 16.88 0.38 16.73
C ASP A 320 15.77 1.06 17.54
N VAL A 321 14.53 0.83 17.13
CA VAL A 321 13.36 1.50 17.73
C VAL A 321 12.60 0.61 18.72
N TYR A 322 13.00 -0.66 18.81
CA TYR A 322 12.37 -1.63 19.71
C TYR A 322 13.29 -2.11 20.84
N ASN A 323 14.28 -1.28 21.19
CA ASN A 323 15.17 -1.45 22.36
C ASN A 323 15.87 -2.82 22.42
N GLY A 324 16.33 -3.34 21.30
CA GLY A 324 17.01 -4.63 21.21
C GLY A 324 16.09 -5.85 21.21
N MET A 325 14.76 -5.65 21.24
CA MET A 325 13.82 -6.73 21.05
C MET A 325 13.81 -7.17 19.59
N SER A 326 13.97 -8.47 19.38
CA SER A 326 13.94 -9.04 18.04
C SER A 326 12.53 -9.43 17.63
N VAL A 327 12.25 -9.27 16.35
CA VAL A 327 11.01 -9.64 15.69
C VAL A 327 11.26 -10.73 14.65
N ARG A 328 10.19 -11.33 14.14
CA ARG A 328 10.23 -12.23 12.99
C ARG A 328 9.18 -11.82 11.99
N PHE A 329 9.62 -11.21 10.91
CA PHE A 329 8.81 -10.91 9.74
C PHE A 329 9.06 -11.97 8.67
N ILE A 330 8.08 -12.10 7.77
CA ILE A 330 8.21 -12.92 6.57
C ILE A 330 9.31 -12.34 5.69
N PRO A 331 10.22 -13.19 5.16
CA PRO A 331 11.30 -12.70 4.31
C PRO A 331 10.78 -11.99 3.06
N PHE A 332 11.46 -10.95 2.69
CA PHE A 332 11.36 -10.32 1.38
C PHE A 332 11.69 -11.36 0.29
N ARG A 333 10.89 -11.43 -0.76
CA ARG A 333 11.03 -12.45 -1.82
C ARG A 333 11.04 -11.80 -3.18
N ASP A 334 11.69 -12.47 -4.14
CA ASP A 334 11.59 -12.17 -5.55
C ASP A 334 10.35 -12.82 -6.20
N ASP A 335 10.13 -12.56 -7.48
CA ASP A 335 9.03 -13.14 -8.28
C ASP A 335 9.04 -14.68 -8.32
N PHE A 336 10.15 -15.31 -8.01
CA PHE A 336 10.32 -16.78 -7.94
C PHE A 336 10.14 -17.33 -6.53
N GLY A 337 9.86 -16.47 -5.55
CA GLY A 337 9.71 -16.84 -4.15
C GLY A 337 11.03 -17.03 -3.40
N THR A 338 12.17 -16.66 -3.99
CA THR A 338 13.49 -16.69 -3.34
C THR A 338 13.66 -15.49 -2.43
N SER A 339 14.15 -15.73 -1.21
CA SER A 339 14.41 -14.63 -0.27
C SER A 339 15.65 -13.85 -0.67
N TYR A 340 15.55 -12.52 -0.71
CA TYR A 340 16.70 -11.65 -0.88
C TYR A 340 17.63 -11.74 0.33
N SER A 341 18.92 -11.85 0.06
CA SER A 341 19.98 -11.78 1.08
C SER A 341 21.25 -11.19 0.45
N VAL A 342 22.16 -10.66 1.29
CA VAL A 342 23.46 -10.16 0.81
C VAL A 342 24.22 -11.24 0.03
N SER A 343 24.13 -12.49 0.48
CA SER A 343 24.79 -13.62 -0.19
C SER A 343 24.17 -13.93 -1.56
N SER A 344 22.88 -13.67 -1.76
CA SER A 344 22.21 -13.87 -3.07
C SER A 344 22.52 -12.77 -4.08
N LEU A 345 23.02 -11.61 -3.62
CA LEU A 345 23.38 -10.46 -4.45
C LEU A 345 24.86 -10.43 -4.81
N ALA A 346 25.67 -11.31 -4.22
CA ALA A 346 27.09 -11.41 -4.57
C ALA A 346 27.23 -11.90 -6.01
N PRO A 347 28.16 -11.32 -6.83
CA PRO A 347 28.42 -11.85 -8.15
C PRO A 347 28.78 -13.33 -8.07
N GLN A 348 28.08 -14.17 -8.81
CA GLN A 348 28.50 -15.56 -8.97
C GLN A 348 29.75 -15.53 -9.86
N ASN A 349 30.93 -15.80 -9.25
CA ASN A 349 32.20 -15.89 -9.95
C ASN A 349 32.23 -17.12 -10.87
#